data_44afe71932c1c17ef976fa188767ffcc
#
_entry.id   44afe71932c1c17ef976fa188767ffcc
#
_cell.length_a   1.000
_cell.length_b   1.000
_cell.length_c   1.000
_cell.angle_alpha   90.00
_cell.angle_beta   90.00
_cell.angle_gamma   90.00
#
_symmetry.space_group_name_H-M   'P 1'
#
loop_
_entity.id
_entity.type
_entity.pdbx_description
1 polymer ?
#
loop_
_entity_poly.entity_id
_entity_poly.type
_entity_poly.pdbx_seq_one_letter_code
_entity_poly.pdbx_strand_id
1 'polypeptide(L)'
;MSDQFNYRIQEFTANGTFVTTWGTKGEANGQFLHPHVPAVDSEGNVYVSDRDLANVQKFTDDGKFIMKWAEEGSNDGQLSKPESVIIDSKDNVYVADFGNHRIQKFNKDGQFISKWGSKGIGDGEFNGPAGLSIDKNDNIYVTDKNNNRIQVFSANGTFLTKFGSEGDGSGQFILPEGVGVDVDTGLVYVADTGNHRIQVFKPLDSSTLAA
;
A
#
# COMPACT_ATOMS: atom_id res chain seq x y z
N MET A 1 -12.94 0.29 -4.23
CA MET A 1 -12.21 1.39 -4.92
C MET A 1 -12.28 2.67 -4.11
N SER A 2 -11.19 3.43 -4.02
CA SER A 2 -11.24 4.78 -3.43
C SER A 2 -11.64 5.81 -4.49
N ASP A 3 -12.69 6.58 -4.20
CA ASP A 3 -13.13 7.75 -4.97
C ASP A 3 -12.69 9.00 -4.17
N GLN A 4 -11.38 9.24 -4.23
CA GLN A 4 -10.60 10.10 -3.35
C GLN A 4 -11.14 11.53 -3.26
N PHE A 5 -11.40 12.16 -4.40
CA PHE A 5 -11.89 13.55 -4.45
C PHE A 5 -13.38 13.69 -4.10
N ASN A 6 -14.11 12.58 -4.04
CA ASN A 6 -15.47 12.52 -3.55
C ASN A 6 -15.55 12.01 -2.09
N TYR A 7 -14.40 11.79 -1.42
CA TYR A 7 -14.30 11.44 0.01
C TYR A 7 -15.06 10.15 0.37
N ARG A 8 -15.03 9.13 -0.52
CA ARG A 8 -15.80 7.92 -0.35
C ARG A 8 -15.09 6.68 -0.89
N ILE A 9 -15.56 5.54 -0.44
CA ILE A 9 -15.22 4.23 -0.99
C ILE A 9 -16.40 3.71 -1.78
N GLN A 10 -16.14 3.03 -2.88
CA GLN A 10 -17.14 2.36 -3.71
C GLN A 10 -16.75 0.90 -3.90
N GLU A 11 -17.74 0.03 -3.80
CA GLU A 11 -17.64 -1.39 -4.08
C GLU A 11 -18.30 -1.73 -5.41
N PHE A 12 -17.63 -2.59 -6.16
CA PHE A 12 -18.12 -3.12 -7.43
C PHE A 12 -17.88 -4.63 -7.47
N THR A 13 -18.74 -5.36 -8.13
CA THR A 13 -18.51 -6.76 -8.46
C THR A 13 -17.34 -6.89 -9.45
N ALA A 14 -16.82 -8.11 -9.64
CA ALA A 14 -15.72 -8.37 -10.59
C ALA A 14 -16.05 -7.99 -12.05
N ASN A 15 -17.32 -7.95 -12.43
CA ASN A 15 -17.75 -7.50 -13.75
C ASN A 15 -18.08 -6.00 -13.84
N GLY A 16 -17.74 -5.22 -12.78
CA GLY A 16 -17.90 -3.77 -12.75
C GLY A 16 -19.30 -3.27 -12.37
N THR A 17 -20.22 -4.14 -11.89
CA THR A 17 -21.52 -3.70 -11.41
C THR A 17 -21.36 -3.04 -10.03
N PHE A 18 -21.91 -1.83 -9.88
CA PHE A 18 -21.93 -1.12 -8.59
C PHE A 18 -22.69 -1.90 -7.53
N VAL A 19 -22.12 -2.01 -6.32
CA VAL A 19 -22.73 -2.69 -5.16
C VAL A 19 -23.13 -1.66 -4.11
N THR A 20 -22.18 -0.93 -3.53
CA THR A 20 -22.44 0.02 -2.45
C THR A 20 -21.39 1.12 -2.40
N THR A 21 -21.66 2.16 -1.60
CA THR A 21 -20.73 3.26 -1.34
C THR A 21 -20.89 3.77 0.09
N TRP A 22 -19.77 4.17 0.70
CA TRP A 22 -19.76 4.82 2.02
C TRP A 22 -18.68 5.86 2.13
N GLY A 23 -18.78 6.70 3.14
CA GLY A 23 -17.88 7.82 3.40
C GLY A 23 -18.46 9.15 2.94
N THR A 24 -18.05 10.20 3.63
CA THR A 24 -18.34 11.60 3.32
C THR A 24 -17.15 12.44 3.77
N LYS A 25 -17.05 13.68 3.30
CA LYS A 25 -16.00 14.60 3.73
C LYS A 25 -16.07 14.91 5.23
N GLY A 26 -14.98 14.73 5.96
CA GLY A 26 -14.85 15.10 7.38
C GLY A 26 -13.81 14.29 8.15
N GLU A 27 -13.76 14.46 9.47
CA GLU A 27 -12.76 13.87 10.37
C GLU A 27 -13.37 12.87 11.37
N ALA A 28 -14.70 12.75 11.38
CA ALA A 28 -15.39 11.79 12.24
C ALA A 28 -15.21 10.34 11.75
N ASN A 29 -15.61 9.39 12.58
CA ASN A 29 -15.60 7.97 12.21
C ASN A 29 -16.43 7.73 10.94
N GLY A 30 -15.83 7.05 9.96
CA GLY A 30 -16.45 6.80 8.66
C GLY A 30 -16.41 7.98 7.68
N GLN A 31 -15.78 9.09 8.05
CA GLN A 31 -15.52 10.23 7.16
C GLN A 31 -14.07 10.24 6.69
N PHE A 32 -13.81 10.91 5.58
CA PHE A 32 -12.50 10.97 4.94
C PHE A 32 -12.14 12.40 4.52
N LEU A 33 -10.83 12.71 4.50
CA LEU A 33 -10.28 13.87 3.83
C LEU A 33 -9.51 13.48 2.55
N HIS A 34 -8.80 12.35 2.59
CA HIS A 34 -8.01 11.89 1.46
C HIS A 34 -7.83 10.35 1.51
N PRO A 35 -8.91 9.57 1.26
CA PRO A 35 -8.83 8.12 1.33
C PRO A 35 -7.99 7.55 0.18
N HIS A 36 -7.04 6.69 0.50
CA HIS A 36 -6.20 6.00 -0.45
C HIS A 36 -6.66 4.54 -0.71
N VAL A 37 -5.78 3.72 -1.24
CA VAL A 37 -6.08 2.38 -1.73
C VAL A 37 -6.60 1.48 -0.61
N PRO A 38 -7.83 0.92 -0.72
CA PRO A 38 -8.37 0.01 0.28
C PRO A 38 -7.78 -1.40 0.12
N ALA A 39 -7.67 -2.13 1.25
CA ALA A 39 -7.39 -3.56 1.30
C ALA A 39 -8.50 -4.30 2.03
N VAL A 40 -8.59 -5.63 1.80
CA VAL A 40 -9.64 -6.47 2.39
C VAL A 40 -8.99 -7.64 3.13
N ASP A 41 -9.44 -7.92 4.37
CA ASP A 41 -8.95 -9.06 5.16
C ASP A 41 -9.70 -10.37 4.80
N SER A 42 -9.29 -11.48 5.43
CA SER A 42 -9.89 -12.79 5.20
C SER A 42 -11.35 -12.90 5.65
N GLU A 43 -11.82 -11.99 6.50
CA GLU A 43 -13.20 -11.90 7.00
C GLU A 43 -14.08 -10.97 6.14
N GLY A 44 -13.50 -10.32 5.10
CA GLY A 44 -14.19 -9.36 4.23
C GLY A 44 -14.17 -7.92 4.75
N ASN A 45 -13.49 -7.62 5.87
CA ASN A 45 -13.42 -6.25 6.35
C ASN A 45 -12.50 -5.39 5.49
N VAL A 46 -12.87 -4.14 5.30
CA VAL A 46 -12.19 -3.18 4.43
C VAL A 46 -11.37 -2.19 5.25
N TYR A 47 -10.08 -2.08 4.93
CA TYR A 47 -9.15 -1.15 5.57
C TYR A 47 -8.80 -0.04 4.60
N VAL A 48 -8.88 1.21 5.07
CA VAL A 48 -8.65 2.41 4.26
C VAL A 48 -7.69 3.33 4.98
N SER A 49 -6.56 3.64 4.38
CA SER A 49 -5.68 4.72 4.85
C SER A 49 -6.26 6.06 4.43
N ASP A 50 -6.21 7.04 5.34
CA ASP A 50 -6.50 8.44 5.01
C ASP A 50 -5.24 9.27 5.19
N ARG A 51 -4.75 9.82 4.09
CA ARG A 51 -3.50 10.56 4.02
C ARG A 51 -3.49 11.81 4.87
N ASP A 52 -4.58 12.58 4.81
CA ASP A 52 -4.65 13.88 5.46
C ASP A 52 -5.12 13.78 6.92
N LEU A 53 -5.77 12.67 7.29
CA LEU A 53 -6.11 12.34 8.68
C LEU A 53 -5.02 11.52 9.38
N ALA A 54 -3.99 11.08 8.66
CA ALA A 54 -2.88 10.25 9.17
C ALA A 54 -3.34 9.02 9.94
N ASN A 55 -4.41 8.36 9.49
CA ASN A 55 -4.95 7.18 10.14
C ASN A 55 -5.34 6.06 9.17
N VAL A 56 -5.70 4.91 9.71
CA VAL A 56 -6.34 3.82 8.99
C VAL A 56 -7.69 3.55 9.63
N GLN A 57 -8.72 3.43 8.82
CA GLN A 57 -10.07 3.08 9.26
C GLN A 57 -10.44 1.68 8.76
N LYS A 58 -11.08 0.89 9.63
CA LYS A 58 -11.60 -0.45 9.32
C LYS A 58 -13.13 -0.42 9.26
N PHE A 59 -13.68 -1.08 8.26
CA PHE A 59 -15.12 -1.19 7.99
C PHE A 59 -15.49 -2.65 7.77
N THR A 60 -16.75 -2.99 7.96
CA THR A 60 -17.35 -4.22 7.42
C THR A 60 -17.44 -4.15 5.89
N ASP A 61 -17.73 -5.27 5.24
CA ASP A 61 -17.96 -5.36 3.79
C ASP A 61 -19.09 -4.43 3.31
N ASP A 62 -20.15 -4.22 4.12
CA ASP A 62 -21.25 -3.30 3.84
C ASP A 62 -20.96 -1.83 4.22
N GLY A 63 -19.71 -1.51 4.58
CA GLY A 63 -19.24 -0.14 4.85
C GLY A 63 -19.55 0.43 6.23
N LYS A 64 -19.94 -0.40 7.22
CA LYS A 64 -20.12 0.07 8.60
C LYS A 64 -18.77 0.24 9.27
N PHE A 65 -18.55 1.40 9.89
CA PHE A 65 -17.34 1.68 10.65
C PHE A 65 -17.17 0.70 11.82
N ILE A 66 -15.98 0.13 11.94
CA ILE A 66 -15.60 -0.75 13.06
C ILE A 66 -14.66 -0.01 14.00
N MET A 67 -13.53 0.47 13.49
CA MET A 67 -12.50 1.14 14.29
C MET A 67 -11.58 2.00 13.43
N LYS A 68 -10.80 2.84 14.08
CA LYS A 68 -9.66 3.55 13.48
C LYS A 68 -8.48 3.56 14.43
N TRP A 69 -7.28 3.64 13.89
CA TRP A 69 -6.05 3.77 14.65
C TRP A 69 -5.04 4.66 13.94
N ALA A 70 -3.97 4.96 14.63
CA ALA A 70 -2.93 5.93 14.31
C ALA A 70 -3.41 7.39 14.37
N GLU A 71 -2.43 8.25 14.41
CA GLU A 71 -2.55 9.70 14.41
C GLU A 71 -1.28 10.28 13.77
N GLU A 72 -1.28 11.57 13.44
CA GLU A 72 -0.11 12.25 12.87
C GLU A 72 1.09 12.16 13.81
N GLY A 73 2.23 11.74 13.27
CA GLY A 73 3.49 11.70 13.99
C GLY A 73 4.53 10.74 13.40
N SER A 74 5.64 10.57 14.13
CA SER A 74 6.78 9.74 13.71
C SER A 74 7.13 8.61 14.67
N ASN A 75 6.47 8.49 15.83
CA ASN A 75 6.66 7.39 16.76
C ASN A 75 6.09 6.07 16.18
N ASP A 76 6.32 4.96 16.89
CA ASP A 76 5.74 3.67 16.54
C ASP A 76 4.22 3.74 16.66
N GLY A 77 3.52 3.30 15.60
CA GLY A 77 2.07 3.38 15.50
C GLY A 77 1.52 4.73 15.02
N GLN A 78 2.33 5.80 14.98
CA GLN A 78 1.95 7.07 14.36
C GLN A 78 2.29 7.07 12.88
N LEU A 79 1.55 7.83 12.08
CA LEU A 79 1.70 7.90 10.62
C LEU A 79 1.90 9.35 10.16
N SER A 80 2.52 9.52 9.01
CA SER A 80 2.57 10.80 8.31
C SER A 80 2.29 10.58 6.83
N LYS A 81 1.19 11.13 6.34
CA LYS A 81 0.75 11.00 4.94
C LYS A 81 0.74 9.53 4.48
N PRO A 82 0.03 8.61 5.18
CA PRO A 82 -0.04 7.22 4.74
C PRO A 82 -0.69 7.12 3.36
N GLU A 83 -0.10 6.31 2.48
CA GLU A 83 -0.56 6.15 1.10
C GLU A 83 -1.33 4.83 0.95
N SER A 84 -0.66 3.70 0.88
CA SER A 84 -1.25 2.40 0.61
C SER A 84 -1.35 1.55 1.86
N VAL A 85 -2.37 0.71 1.92
CA VAL A 85 -2.51 -0.36 2.90
C VAL A 85 -2.65 -1.70 2.17
N ILE A 86 -2.01 -2.75 2.70
CA ILE A 86 -2.20 -4.14 2.24
C ILE A 86 -2.30 -5.07 3.45
N ILE A 87 -2.77 -6.31 3.20
CA ILE A 87 -3.02 -7.31 4.24
C ILE A 87 -2.35 -8.62 3.84
N ASP A 88 -1.63 -9.26 4.79
CA ASP A 88 -0.98 -10.55 4.56
C ASP A 88 -1.95 -11.74 4.83
N SER A 89 -1.48 -12.96 4.56
CA SER A 89 -2.24 -14.20 4.74
C SER A 89 -2.64 -14.49 6.20
N LYS A 90 -2.15 -13.69 7.16
CA LYS A 90 -2.43 -13.78 8.60
C LYS A 90 -3.23 -12.59 9.13
N ASP A 91 -3.81 -11.80 8.21
CA ASP A 91 -4.54 -10.57 8.50
C ASP A 91 -3.71 -9.47 9.20
N ASN A 92 -2.37 -9.48 9.04
CA ASN A 92 -1.59 -8.32 9.44
C ASN A 92 -1.68 -7.22 8.37
N VAL A 93 -1.70 -5.98 8.85
CA VAL A 93 -1.89 -4.78 8.04
C VAL A 93 -0.56 -4.07 7.85
N TYR A 94 -0.17 -3.82 6.62
CA TYR A 94 1.02 -3.05 6.29
C TYR A 94 0.63 -1.70 5.71
N VAL A 95 1.27 -0.64 6.17
CA VAL A 95 0.98 0.74 5.76
C VAL A 95 2.25 1.40 5.21
N ALA A 96 2.15 1.96 4.02
CA ALA A 96 3.18 2.85 3.47
C ALA A 96 3.09 4.21 4.16
N ASP A 97 3.96 4.44 5.12
CA ASP A 97 4.09 5.67 5.90
C ASP A 97 4.98 6.66 5.14
N PHE A 98 4.40 7.24 4.08
CA PHE A 98 5.09 8.03 3.05
C PHE A 98 5.92 9.17 3.63
N GLY A 99 5.34 9.97 4.54
CA GLY A 99 6.02 11.12 5.13
C GLY A 99 7.16 10.75 6.06
N ASN A 100 7.10 9.56 6.67
CA ASN A 100 8.16 9.05 7.56
C ASN A 100 9.15 8.12 6.84
N HIS A 101 9.00 7.90 5.54
CA HIS A 101 9.90 7.08 4.71
C HIS A 101 10.08 5.65 5.23
N ARG A 102 9.00 5.02 5.66
CA ARG A 102 9.02 3.66 6.25
C ARG A 102 7.75 2.88 5.91
N ILE A 103 7.79 1.58 6.17
CA ILE A 103 6.62 0.72 6.21
C ILE A 103 6.36 0.36 7.68
N GLN A 104 5.11 0.39 8.11
CA GLN A 104 4.70 -0.09 9.42
C GLN A 104 3.77 -1.29 9.28
N LYS A 105 3.95 -2.27 10.17
CA LYS A 105 3.12 -3.47 10.28
C LYS A 105 2.31 -3.40 11.57
N PHE A 106 1.01 -3.68 11.45
CA PHE A 106 0.06 -3.74 12.55
C PHE A 106 -0.66 -5.10 12.53
N ASN A 107 -1.23 -5.51 13.65
CA ASN A 107 -2.20 -6.60 13.65
C ASN A 107 -3.58 -6.10 13.18
N LYS A 108 -4.53 -7.01 13.03
CA LYS A 108 -5.91 -6.71 12.60
C LYS A 108 -6.69 -5.79 13.55
N ASP A 109 -6.20 -5.60 14.79
CA ASP A 109 -6.77 -4.72 15.80
C ASP A 109 -6.04 -3.36 15.87
N GLY A 110 -5.18 -3.05 14.88
CA GLY A 110 -4.46 -1.79 14.78
C GLY A 110 -3.30 -1.63 15.77
N GLN A 111 -2.86 -2.70 16.44
CA GLN A 111 -1.72 -2.64 17.34
C GLN A 111 -0.42 -2.75 16.53
N PHE A 112 0.53 -1.85 16.80
CA PHE A 112 1.84 -1.86 16.16
C PHE A 112 2.61 -3.15 16.45
N ILE A 113 3.20 -3.74 15.40
CA ILE A 113 4.03 -4.95 15.49
C ILE A 113 5.50 -4.60 15.21
N SER A 114 5.77 -3.99 14.06
CA SER A 114 7.12 -3.69 13.59
C SER A 114 7.12 -2.61 12.52
N LYS A 115 8.30 -2.13 12.20
CA LYS A 115 8.55 -1.19 11.09
C LYS A 115 9.90 -1.46 10.45
N TRP A 116 10.06 -1.03 9.21
CA TRP A 116 11.35 -0.96 8.54
C TRP A 116 11.39 0.20 7.57
N GLY A 117 12.59 0.59 7.20
CA GLY A 117 12.86 1.73 6.33
C GLY A 117 13.24 2.99 7.08
N SER A 118 13.98 3.81 6.37
CA SER A 118 14.39 5.16 6.75
C SER A 118 14.59 5.98 5.48
N LYS A 119 14.69 7.29 5.59
CA LYS A 119 14.97 8.14 4.43
C LYS A 119 16.34 7.87 3.83
N GLY A 120 16.39 7.51 2.54
CA GLY A 120 17.65 7.29 1.82
C GLY A 120 17.44 6.65 0.44
N ILE A 121 18.57 6.18 -0.14
CA ILE A 121 18.66 5.56 -1.46
C ILE A 121 19.21 4.13 -1.42
N GLY A 122 19.68 3.68 -0.26
CA GLY A 122 20.21 2.33 -0.04
C GLY A 122 19.13 1.25 -0.07
N ASP A 123 19.53 -0.01 0.05
CA ASP A 123 18.62 -1.14 0.14
C ASP A 123 17.90 -1.11 1.49
N GLY A 124 16.57 -1.20 1.46
CA GLY A 124 15.74 -1.03 2.65
C GLY A 124 15.50 0.42 3.07
N GLU A 125 16.12 1.41 2.44
CA GLU A 125 15.82 2.82 2.62
C GLU A 125 14.80 3.28 1.57
N PHE A 126 14.02 4.32 1.89
CA PHE A 126 12.97 4.86 1.02
C PHE A 126 13.07 6.38 0.86
N ASN A 127 12.56 6.85 -0.26
CA ASN A 127 12.23 8.26 -0.43
C ASN A 127 10.76 8.37 -0.89
N GLY A 128 9.85 8.31 0.10
CA GLY A 128 8.40 8.31 -0.13
C GLY A 128 7.89 6.95 -0.65
N PRO A 129 7.79 5.91 0.22
CA PRO A 129 7.13 4.67 -0.14
C PRO A 129 5.64 4.93 -0.36
N ALA A 130 5.11 4.56 -1.53
CA ALA A 130 3.75 4.89 -1.92
C ALA A 130 2.86 3.63 -2.10
N GLY A 131 2.89 3.00 -3.27
CA GLY A 131 2.12 1.80 -3.55
C GLY A 131 2.69 0.57 -2.86
N LEU A 132 1.81 -0.27 -2.35
CA LEU A 132 2.12 -1.59 -1.80
C LEU A 132 1.37 -2.68 -2.57
N SER A 133 1.99 -3.84 -2.70
CA SER A 133 1.34 -5.08 -3.12
C SER A 133 1.98 -6.27 -2.44
N ILE A 134 1.30 -7.41 -2.44
CA ILE A 134 1.75 -8.63 -1.79
C ILE A 134 1.61 -9.82 -2.75
N ASP A 135 2.59 -10.73 -2.76
CA ASP A 135 2.51 -11.96 -3.51
C ASP A 135 1.98 -13.13 -2.65
N LYS A 136 1.80 -14.30 -3.26
CA LYS A 136 1.31 -15.51 -2.59
C LYS A 136 2.21 -16.05 -1.47
N ASN A 137 3.44 -15.57 -1.36
CA ASN A 137 4.41 -15.95 -0.33
C ASN A 137 4.52 -14.89 0.77
N ASP A 138 3.60 -13.92 0.80
CA ASP A 138 3.62 -12.74 1.67
C ASP A 138 4.87 -11.85 1.46
N ASN A 139 5.48 -11.85 0.27
CA ASN A 139 6.51 -10.86 -0.04
C ASN A 139 5.84 -9.51 -0.39
N ILE A 140 6.38 -8.45 0.19
CA ILE A 140 5.86 -7.09 0.10
C ILE A 140 6.60 -6.31 -0.98
N TYR A 141 5.89 -5.90 -2.01
CA TYR A 141 6.40 -5.03 -3.08
C TYR A 141 6.08 -3.59 -2.72
N VAL A 142 7.09 -2.74 -2.72
CA VAL A 142 6.98 -1.33 -2.31
C VAL A 142 7.43 -0.43 -3.46
N THR A 143 6.57 0.47 -3.88
CA THR A 143 6.97 1.56 -4.78
C THR A 143 7.75 2.60 -3.99
N ASP A 144 9.03 2.73 -4.26
CA ASP A 144 9.91 3.76 -3.70
C ASP A 144 9.93 4.96 -4.66
N LYS A 145 8.83 5.75 -4.57
CA LYS A 145 8.37 6.70 -5.58
C LYS A 145 9.46 7.67 -6.06
N ASN A 146 10.08 8.39 -5.12
CA ASN A 146 11.07 9.43 -5.45
C ASN A 146 12.48 8.86 -5.74
N ASN A 147 12.69 7.55 -5.54
CA ASN A 147 13.89 6.83 -5.95
C ASN A 147 13.68 6.07 -7.27
N ASN A 148 12.51 6.19 -7.90
CA ASN A 148 12.18 5.62 -9.21
C ASN A 148 12.45 4.11 -9.30
N ARG A 149 12.08 3.35 -8.25
CA ARG A 149 12.31 1.91 -8.15
C ARG A 149 11.21 1.18 -7.40
N ILE A 150 11.20 -0.13 -7.53
CA ILE A 150 10.42 -1.05 -6.67
C ILE A 150 11.40 -1.80 -5.78
N GLN A 151 11.11 -1.91 -4.49
CA GLN A 151 11.82 -2.77 -3.55
C GLN A 151 10.91 -3.88 -3.07
N VAL A 152 11.47 -5.08 -2.84
CA VAL A 152 10.74 -6.26 -2.39
C VAL A 152 11.30 -6.72 -1.06
N PHE A 153 10.41 -7.02 -0.13
CA PHE A 153 10.73 -7.44 1.24
C PHE A 153 9.97 -8.71 1.60
N SER A 154 10.50 -9.49 2.52
CA SER A 154 9.73 -10.54 3.16
C SER A 154 8.71 -9.95 4.15
N ALA A 155 7.76 -10.76 4.63
CA ALA A 155 6.72 -10.36 5.59
C ALA A 155 7.25 -9.79 6.93
N ASN A 156 8.53 -10.01 7.25
CA ASN A 156 9.19 -9.46 8.44
C ASN A 156 10.05 -8.22 8.14
N GLY A 157 10.01 -7.69 6.91
CA GLY A 157 10.73 -6.49 6.51
C GLY A 157 12.19 -6.71 6.08
N THR A 158 12.63 -7.96 5.88
CA THR A 158 13.97 -8.22 5.33
C THR A 158 13.97 -7.87 3.84
N PHE A 159 14.92 -7.04 3.40
CA PHE A 159 15.12 -6.72 2.00
C PHE A 159 15.48 -7.98 1.21
N LEU A 160 14.81 -8.19 0.08
CA LEU A 160 15.04 -9.34 -0.81
C LEU A 160 15.69 -8.89 -2.12
N THR A 161 15.09 -7.92 -2.81
CA THR A 161 15.57 -7.44 -4.10
C THR A 161 14.97 -6.08 -4.45
N LYS A 162 15.46 -5.49 -5.53
CA LYS A 162 14.91 -4.25 -6.11
C LYS A 162 15.04 -4.28 -7.63
N PHE A 163 14.21 -3.51 -8.31
CA PHE A 163 14.32 -3.26 -9.75
C PHE A 163 13.80 -1.87 -10.11
N GLY A 164 14.22 -1.39 -11.28
CA GLY A 164 13.92 -0.04 -11.74
C GLY A 164 15.02 0.96 -11.46
N SER A 165 15.06 2.00 -12.27
CA SER A 165 15.91 3.18 -12.15
C SER A 165 15.24 4.35 -12.84
N GLU A 166 15.70 5.57 -12.62
CA GLU A 166 15.15 6.75 -13.28
C GLU A 166 15.31 6.69 -14.79
N GLY A 167 14.25 7.02 -15.54
CA GLY A 167 14.23 7.12 -16.99
C GLY A 167 12.91 6.73 -17.64
N ASP A 168 12.89 6.76 -18.96
CA ASP A 168 11.73 6.47 -19.82
C ASP A 168 11.85 5.16 -20.62
N GLY A 169 12.98 4.45 -20.54
CA GLY A 169 13.21 3.15 -21.18
C GLY A 169 12.43 2.01 -20.51
N SER A 170 12.51 0.81 -21.09
CA SER A 170 11.95 -0.41 -20.50
C SER A 170 12.67 -0.72 -19.20
N GLY A 171 11.90 -0.95 -18.12
CA GLY A 171 12.44 -1.18 -16.78
C GLY A 171 12.92 0.08 -16.05
N GLN A 172 12.78 1.25 -16.65
CA GLN A 172 13.02 2.54 -16.01
C GLN A 172 11.69 3.20 -15.64
N PHE A 173 11.69 4.04 -14.61
CA PHE A 173 10.49 4.72 -14.12
C PHE A 173 10.72 6.22 -13.91
N ILE A 174 9.63 6.98 -13.98
CA ILE A 174 9.56 8.34 -13.47
C ILE A 174 8.38 8.44 -12.52
N LEU A 175 8.68 8.68 -11.23
CA LEU A 175 7.70 8.81 -10.16
C LEU A 175 6.64 7.69 -10.18
N PRO A 176 7.03 6.40 -10.14
CA PRO A 176 6.08 5.30 -10.10
C PRO A 176 5.23 5.42 -8.84
N GLU A 177 3.94 5.12 -8.94
CA GLU A 177 3.01 5.34 -7.83
C GLU A 177 2.38 4.04 -7.32
N GLY A 178 1.83 3.24 -8.21
CA GLY A 178 1.19 1.98 -7.88
C GLY A 178 2.02 0.76 -8.30
N VAL A 179 1.96 -0.29 -7.50
CA VAL A 179 2.41 -1.63 -7.85
C VAL A 179 1.30 -2.63 -7.57
N GLY A 180 1.13 -3.61 -8.46
CA GLY A 180 0.18 -4.71 -8.28
C GLY A 180 0.84 -6.04 -8.65
N VAL A 181 0.64 -7.06 -7.84
CA VAL A 181 1.09 -8.43 -8.12
C VAL A 181 -0.13 -9.30 -8.36
N ASP A 182 -0.16 -9.96 -9.50
CA ASP A 182 -1.12 -11.01 -9.77
C ASP A 182 -0.70 -12.28 -9.02
N VAL A 183 -1.46 -12.68 -8.03
CA VAL A 183 -1.13 -13.79 -7.13
C VAL A 183 -1.10 -15.16 -7.83
N ASP A 184 -1.82 -15.31 -8.93
CA ASP A 184 -1.91 -16.56 -9.69
C ASP A 184 -0.73 -16.70 -10.67
N THR A 185 -0.41 -15.65 -11.41
CA THR A 185 0.65 -15.65 -12.42
C THR A 185 1.99 -15.15 -11.91
N GLY A 186 2.00 -14.39 -10.81
CA GLY A 186 3.16 -13.70 -10.27
C GLY A 186 3.62 -12.49 -11.09
N LEU A 187 2.87 -12.09 -12.13
CA LEU A 187 3.19 -10.89 -12.91
C LEU A 187 3.10 -9.65 -12.05
N VAL A 188 4.06 -8.73 -12.22
CA VAL A 188 4.11 -7.47 -11.48
C VAL A 188 3.78 -6.32 -12.42
N TYR A 189 2.78 -5.54 -12.07
CA TYR A 189 2.31 -4.36 -12.80
C TYR A 189 2.76 -3.12 -12.05
N VAL A 190 3.41 -2.18 -12.73
CA VAL A 190 3.86 -0.92 -12.14
C VAL A 190 3.24 0.25 -12.88
N ALA A 191 2.53 1.11 -12.15
CA ALA A 191 2.05 2.38 -12.67
C ALA A 191 3.21 3.38 -12.72
N ASP A 192 3.80 3.50 -13.88
CA ASP A 192 4.90 4.42 -14.20
C ASP A 192 4.33 5.80 -14.53
N THR A 193 3.88 6.50 -13.47
CA THR A 193 2.99 7.65 -13.55
C THR A 193 3.60 8.82 -14.33
N GLY A 194 4.87 9.14 -14.09
CA GLY A 194 5.55 10.22 -14.80
C GLY A 194 5.80 9.93 -16.29
N ASN A 195 5.77 8.66 -16.70
CA ASN A 195 5.85 8.23 -18.09
C ASN A 195 4.48 7.89 -18.69
N HIS A 196 3.36 8.09 -17.97
CA HIS A 196 1.99 7.85 -18.43
C HIS A 196 1.75 6.43 -18.98
N ARG A 197 2.31 5.39 -18.34
CA ARG A 197 2.21 4.01 -18.80
C ARG A 197 2.13 3.01 -17.64
N ILE A 198 1.71 1.79 -17.96
CA ILE A 198 1.89 0.61 -17.10
C ILE A 198 3.02 -0.23 -17.68
N GLN A 199 3.93 -0.67 -16.85
CA GLN A 199 4.93 -1.67 -17.21
C GLN A 199 4.63 -3.00 -16.52
N VAL A 200 4.85 -4.10 -17.23
CA VAL A 200 4.60 -5.46 -16.74
C VAL A 200 5.91 -6.22 -16.68
N PHE A 201 6.18 -6.81 -15.53
CA PHE A 201 7.39 -7.59 -15.28
C PHE A 201 7.03 -9.04 -15.04
N LYS A 202 7.94 -9.95 -15.44
CA LYS A 202 7.82 -11.37 -15.15
C LYS A 202 7.90 -11.61 -13.64
N PRO A 203 7.36 -12.74 -13.15
CA PRO A 203 7.52 -13.13 -11.75
C PRO A 203 9.00 -13.11 -11.35
N LEU A 204 9.27 -12.65 -10.14
CA LEU A 204 10.60 -12.81 -9.54
C LEU A 204 10.78 -14.30 -9.23
N ASP A 205 11.81 -14.91 -9.77
CA ASP A 205 12.11 -16.31 -9.49
C ASP A 205 12.72 -16.48 -8.08
N SER A 206 12.65 -17.72 -7.56
CA SER A 206 13.16 -18.01 -6.21
C SER A 206 14.66 -17.78 -6.05
N SER A 207 15.42 -17.77 -7.13
CA SER A 207 16.87 -17.46 -7.11
C SER A 207 17.13 -15.96 -6.94
N THR A 208 16.23 -15.11 -7.44
CA THR A 208 16.29 -13.64 -7.27
C THR A 208 15.92 -13.22 -5.85
N LEU A 209 15.06 -14.00 -5.18
CA LEU A 209 14.57 -13.71 -3.82
C LEU A 209 15.45 -14.33 -2.71
N ALA A 210 16.42 -15.17 -3.05
CA ALA A 210 17.30 -15.89 -2.11
C ALA A 210 18.70 -15.29 -1.98
N ALA A 211 18.99 -14.19 -2.66
CA ALA A 211 20.28 -13.49 -2.64
C ALA A 211 20.24 -12.33 -1.64
#